data_24d3600cabb1e9a37aaf4fc59739e7fc
#
_entry.id   24d3600cabb1e9a37aaf4fc59739e7fc
#
_cell.length_a   1.000
_cell.length_b   1.000
_cell.length_c   1.000
_cell.angle_alpha   90.00
_cell.angle_beta   90.00
_cell.angle_gamma   90.00
#
_symmetry.space_group_name_H-M   'P 1'
#
loop_
_entity.id
_entity.type
_entity.pdbx_description
1 polymer ?
#
loop_
_entity_poly.entity_id
_entity_poly.type
_entity_poly.pdbx_seq_one_letter_code
_entity_poly.pdbx_strand_id
1 'polypeptide(L)'
;MAQSVAFWRWEKRITVWGLAFVVATAAFLASANLVADETNGVASQNESETNVGSFESVFHFNSSTRWPEWDSTSETSLRFRVDSVVKFSRNEDEERSFKTSSVFFDDFAFDFIGDNGEIIIYSFSEKKFALIDPIRRLRTEISSEEIDRFLENVKPLLEKRDDAFCAFMLEPSFEVSRKEDELLFQSKWIDYRATTRAFDDPKIALAYFDFANALCKLNVFMNPGSVTPLARLAVNRRFQEEARFPEKLVVDVYPKGKMFFNRSFQANNEYKLARRLSEKDRSRVMRAIHFAAQFQEVGFRTYYKKASER
;
A
#
# COMPACT_ATOMS: atom_id res chain seq x y z
N MET A 1 21.72 12.13 23.21
CA MET A 1 22.13 12.46 21.83
C MET A 1 21.99 11.27 20.85
N ALA A 2 22.16 10.01 21.25
CA ALA A 2 22.02 8.84 20.35
C ALA A 2 20.60 8.57 19.86
N GLN A 3 19.56 8.91 20.63
CA GLN A 3 18.16 8.72 20.25
C GLN A 3 17.68 9.66 19.12
N SER A 4 18.27 10.84 18.95
CA SER A 4 17.89 11.78 17.89
C SER A 4 18.38 11.34 16.50
N VAL A 5 19.49 10.62 16.42
CA VAL A 5 20.07 10.15 15.14
C VAL A 5 19.30 8.96 14.57
N ALA A 6 18.78 8.07 15.43
CA ALA A 6 17.93 6.95 15.00
C ALA A 6 16.58 7.45 14.47
N PHE A 7 16.02 8.47 15.09
CA PHE A 7 14.76 9.12 14.68
C PHE A 7 14.88 9.78 13.31
N TRP A 8 15.99 10.49 13.04
CA TRP A 8 16.25 11.14 11.74
C TRP A 8 16.49 10.15 10.60
N ARG A 9 17.15 9.03 10.86
CA ARG A 9 17.30 7.95 9.86
C ARG A 9 15.96 7.31 9.49
N TRP A 10 15.01 7.31 10.41
CA TRP A 10 13.71 6.70 10.21
C TRP A 10 12.75 7.59 9.42
N GLU A 11 12.79 8.90 9.59
CA GLU A 11 12.03 9.85 8.76
C GLU A 11 12.35 9.75 7.26
N LYS A 12 13.60 9.46 6.91
CA LYS A 12 13.98 9.21 5.51
C LYS A 12 13.38 7.93 4.93
N ARG A 13 13.06 6.92 5.75
CA ARG A 13 12.40 5.67 5.31
C ARG A 13 10.94 5.86 4.94
N ILE A 14 10.22 6.72 5.66
CA ILE A 14 8.80 7.04 5.38
C ILE A 14 8.66 7.69 4.00
N THR A 15 9.67 8.40 3.54
CA THR A 15 9.62 9.24 2.35
C THR A 15 9.47 8.47 1.04
N VAL A 16 9.83 7.19 0.98
CA VAL A 16 9.84 6.43 -0.26
C VAL A 16 8.71 5.41 -0.34
N TRP A 17 8.30 4.78 0.77
CA TRP A 17 7.42 3.60 0.74
C TRP A 17 6.03 3.80 1.34
N GLY A 18 5.85 4.79 2.20
CA GLY A 18 4.66 4.90 3.05
C GLY A 18 3.51 5.69 2.47
N LEU A 19 3.63 6.27 1.30
CA LEU A 19 2.85 7.45 0.94
C LEU A 19 1.79 7.26 -0.12
N ALA A 20 1.80 6.20 -0.87
CA ALA A 20 0.71 5.89 -1.80
C ALA A 20 -0.63 5.59 -1.08
N PHE A 21 -0.56 5.21 0.22
CA PHE A 21 -1.75 5.00 1.06
C PHE A 21 -1.51 5.45 2.50
N VAL A 22 -1.39 6.73 2.70
CA VAL A 22 -0.97 7.44 3.93
C VAL A 22 -1.77 7.13 5.19
N VAL A 23 -2.92 6.50 5.10
CA VAL A 23 -3.77 6.21 6.26
C VAL A 23 -3.19 5.16 7.20
N ALA A 24 -2.38 4.24 6.70
CA ALA A 24 -1.72 3.25 7.53
C ALA A 24 -0.50 3.81 8.29
N THR A 25 0.07 4.92 7.83
CA THR A 25 1.39 5.42 8.27
C THR A 25 1.36 6.37 9.46
N ALA A 26 0.24 7.01 9.75
CA ALA A 26 0.17 7.95 10.87
C ALA A 26 0.23 7.27 12.24
N ALA A 27 -0.32 6.06 12.32
CA ALA A 27 -0.22 5.22 13.52
C ALA A 27 1.17 4.60 13.72
N PHE A 28 2.03 4.66 12.71
CA PHE A 28 3.28 3.97 12.58
C PHE A 28 4.42 4.49 13.47
N LEU A 29 4.49 5.78 13.75
CA LEU A 29 5.66 6.39 14.40
C LEU A 29 5.86 5.99 15.86
N ALA A 30 4.88 5.35 16.48
CA ALA A 30 4.96 5.02 17.90
C ALA A 30 4.99 3.52 18.23
N SER A 31 4.48 2.65 17.35
CA SER A 31 4.44 1.21 17.63
C SER A 31 5.70 0.46 17.16
N ALA A 32 6.49 1.03 16.26
CA ALA A 32 7.68 0.38 15.71
C ALA A 32 8.78 0.08 16.75
N ASN A 33 8.88 0.88 17.80
CA ASN A 33 9.86 0.64 18.85
C ASN A 33 9.54 -0.57 19.76
N LEU A 34 8.29 -1.02 19.80
CA LEU A 34 7.89 -2.14 20.65
C LEU A 34 7.92 -3.49 19.93
N VAL A 35 7.54 -3.52 18.65
CA VAL A 35 7.56 -4.78 17.87
C VAL A 35 8.98 -5.13 17.43
N ALA A 36 9.83 -4.14 17.17
CA ALA A 36 11.24 -4.37 16.84
C ALA A 36 12.02 -4.98 18.00
N ASP A 37 11.67 -4.67 19.26
CA ASP A 37 12.32 -5.22 20.45
C ASP A 37 11.91 -6.67 20.69
N GLU A 38 10.62 -7.01 20.49
CA GLU A 38 10.15 -8.40 20.64
C GLU A 38 10.57 -9.31 19.48
N THR A 39 10.61 -8.79 18.23
CA THR A 39 11.05 -9.60 17.09
C THR A 39 12.55 -9.82 17.04
N ASN A 40 13.37 -8.90 17.56
CA ASN A 40 14.79 -9.12 17.73
C ASN A 40 15.12 -10.16 18.83
N GLY A 41 14.27 -10.27 19.87
CA GLY A 41 14.38 -11.30 20.89
C GLY A 41 14.05 -12.71 20.40
N VAL A 42 13.12 -12.84 19.46
CA VAL A 42 12.72 -14.14 18.88
C VAL A 42 13.68 -14.59 17.77
N ALA A 43 14.28 -13.66 17.03
CA ALA A 43 15.23 -14.02 15.97
C ALA A 43 16.61 -14.48 16.48
N SER A 44 16.94 -14.20 17.75
CA SER A 44 18.24 -14.54 18.32
C SER A 44 18.30 -15.91 19.03
N GLN A 45 17.15 -16.59 19.20
CA GLN A 45 17.11 -17.88 19.93
C GLN A 45 16.85 -19.12 19.06
N ASN A 46 16.74 -19.01 17.74
CA ASN A 46 16.52 -20.15 16.85
C ASN A 46 17.58 -20.30 15.75
N GLU A 47 18.86 -20.15 16.09
CA GLU A 47 19.95 -20.78 15.33
C GLU A 47 20.16 -22.23 15.83
N SER A 48 19.16 -23.06 15.75
CA SER A 48 19.35 -24.50 15.67
C SER A 48 19.07 -24.91 14.23
N GLU A 49 20.10 -25.45 13.59
CA GLU A 49 20.08 -26.07 12.27
C GLU A 49 18.89 -27.05 12.13
N THR A 50 17.76 -26.56 11.70
CA THR A 50 16.74 -27.36 11.03
C THR A 50 16.92 -27.13 9.55
N ASN A 51 17.35 -28.17 8.88
CA ASN A 51 17.41 -28.39 7.45
C ASN A 51 16.09 -27.93 6.79
N VAL A 52 16.00 -26.64 6.54
CA VAL A 52 14.91 -26.05 5.75
C VAL A 52 15.27 -26.38 4.32
N GLY A 53 14.64 -27.42 3.83
CA GLY A 53 14.68 -27.81 2.44
C GLY A 53 14.55 -26.55 1.60
N SER A 54 15.43 -26.38 0.64
CA SER A 54 15.48 -25.30 -0.33
C SER A 54 14.08 -25.08 -0.92
N PHE A 55 13.36 -24.12 -0.38
CA PHE A 55 12.25 -23.52 -1.10
C PHE A 55 12.85 -22.64 -2.19
N GLU A 56 13.42 -23.26 -3.21
CA GLU A 56 13.50 -22.70 -4.53
C GLU A 56 12.07 -22.59 -5.07
N SER A 57 11.32 -21.62 -4.59
CA SER A 57 10.11 -21.21 -5.26
C SER A 57 10.52 -20.51 -6.55
N VAL A 58 10.56 -21.30 -7.61
CA VAL A 58 10.64 -20.86 -9.00
C VAL A 58 9.36 -20.08 -9.32
N PHE A 59 9.26 -18.85 -8.87
CA PHE A 59 8.25 -17.90 -9.31
C PHE A 59 8.98 -16.74 -9.98
N HIS A 60 9.24 -16.93 -11.24
CA HIS A 60 9.64 -15.84 -12.12
C HIS A 60 8.35 -15.19 -12.66
N PHE A 61 8.32 -13.87 -12.84
CA PHE A 61 7.61 -13.28 -13.97
C PHE A 61 8.30 -13.94 -15.16
N ASN A 62 7.80 -15.10 -15.49
CA ASN A 62 8.44 -16.07 -16.36
C ASN A 62 8.60 -15.46 -17.75
N SER A 63 9.53 -16.01 -18.52
CA SER A 63 9.50 -15.90 -20.01
C SER A 63 8.12 -16.26 -20.61
N SER A 64 7.21 -16.84 -19.83
CA SER A 64 5.81 -17.12 -20.14
C SER A 64 4.83 -16.02 -19.72
N THR A 65 5.22 -15.00 -18.91
CA THR A 65 4.32 -13.87 -18.60
C THR A 65 4.03 -13.14 -19.90
N ARG A 66 2.81 -13.29 -20.38
CA ARG A 66 2.38 -12.62 -21.61
C ARG A 66 2.05 -11.18 -21.27
N TRP A 67 3.02 -10.30 -21.52
CA TRP A 67 2.83 -8.88 -21.39
C TRP A 67 1.77 -8.38 -22.38
N PRO A 68 0.90 -7.44 -21.98
CA PRO A 68 -0.13 -6.93 -22.85
C PRO A 68 0.45 -6.17 -24.04
N GLU A 69 -0.11 -6.40 -25.21
CA GLU A 69 0.24 -5.67 -26.42
C GLU A 69 -0.54 -4.36 -26.48
N TRP A 70 0.17 -3.23 -26.49
CA TRP A 70 -0.46 -1.91 -26.47
C TRP A 70 -1.42 -1.66 -27.63
N ASP A 71 -1.09 -2.18 -28.79
CA ASP A 71 -1.85 -1.97 -30.03
C ASP A 71 -3.01 -2.97 -30.20
N SER A 72 -3.22 -3.88 -29.23
CA SER A 72 -4.37 -4.78 -29.28
C SER A 72 -5.66 -3.99 -29.12
N THR A 73 -6.53 -4.06 -30.12
CA THR A 73 -7.83 -3.37 -30.15
C THR A 73 -8.96 -4.20 -29.56
N SER A 74 -8.66 -5.08 -28.59
CA SER A 74 -9.68 -5.89 -27.95
C SER A 74 -10.71 -4.98 -27.25
N GLU A 75 -11.97 -5.07 -27.63
CA GLU A 75 -13.08 -4.34 -26.99
C GLU A 75 -13.24 -4.70 -25.49
N THR A 76 -12.63 -5.79 -25.06
CA THR A 76 -12.66 -6.25 -23.67
C THR A 76 -11.47 -5.71 -22.85
N SER A 77 -10.55 -4.99 -23.48
CA SER A 77 -9.34 -4.50 -22.87
C SER A 77 -9.62 -3.45 -21.81
N LEU A 78 -9.20 -3.72 -20.58
CA LEU A 78 -9.32 -2.78 -19.45
C LEU A 78 -8.21 -1.74 -19.54
N ARG A 79 -8.54 -0.48 -19.80
CA ARG A 79 -7.57 0.61 -19.98
C ARG A 79 -8.06 1.88 -19.33
N PHE A 80 -7.42 2.27 -18.22
CA PHE A 80 -7.69 3.53 -17.56
C PHE A 80 -6.49 3.93 -16.67
N ARG A 81 -6.51 5.14 -16.17
CA ARG A 81 -5.50 5.64 -15.23
C ARG A 81 -6.18 6.33 -14.05
N VAL A 82 -5.60 6.16 -12.88
CA VAL A 82 -5.94 6.92 -11.67
C VAL A 82 -4.71 7.70 -11.22
N ASP A 83 -4.78 9.00 -11.28
CA ASP A 83 -3.78 9.88 -10.67
C ASP A 83 -4.21 10.19 -9.24
N SER A 84 -3.28 10.17 -8.29
CA SER A 84 -3.57 10.58 -6.93
C SER A 84 -2.56 11.61 -6.41
N VAL A 85 -3.07 12.52 -5.60
CA VAL A 85 -2.27 13.47 -4.84
C VAL A 85 -2.63 13.29 -3.37
N VAL A 86 -1.65 12.90 -2.59
CA VAL A 86 -1.79 12.73 -1.16
C VAL A 86 -1.10 13.88 -0.46
N LYS A 87 -1.84 14.60 0.35
CA LYS A 87 -1.34 15.65 1.23
C LYS A 87 -1.54 15.23 2.66
N PHE A 88 -0.53 15.38 3.47
CA PHE A 88 -0.64 15.10 4.89
C PHE A 88 0.05 16.18 5.70
N SER A 89 -0.57 16.51 6.80
CA SER A 89 -0.02 17.40 7.82
C SER A 89 0.09 16.65 9.14
N ARG A 90 1.20 16.86 9.81
CA ARG A 90 1.44 16.35 11.17
C ARG A 90 1.34 17.45 12.20
N ASN A 91 1.60 18.69 11.79
CA ASN A 91 1.45 19.93 12.53
C ASN A 91 1.01 21.01 11.53
N GLU A 92 0.54 22.14 12.01
CA GLU A 92 0.08 23.25 11.16
C GLU A 92 1.14 23.79 10.18
N ASP A 93 2.44 23.47 10.40
CA ASP A 93 3.56 24.08 9.68
C ASP A 93 4.21 23.20 8.60
N GLU A 94 3.90 21.91 8.49
CA GLU A 94 4.52 21.01 7.49
C GLU A 94 3.48 20.21 6.70
N GLU A 95 3.05 20.74 5.57
CA GLU A 95 2.32 19.95 4.57
C GLU A 95 3.33 19.26 3.64
N ARG A 96 3.24 17.93 3.58
CA ARG A 96 3.97 17.13 2.58
C ARG A 96 2.99 16.59 1.55
N SER A 97 3.40 16.57 0.29
CA SER A 97 2.57 16.04 -0.77
C SER A 97 3.31 15.01 -1.63
N PHE A 98 2.57 14.00 -2.07
CA PHE A 98 3.05 12.96 -2.97
C PHE A 98 2.07 12.78 -4.11
N LYS A 99 2.63 12.47 -5.27
CA LYS A 99 1.84 12.16 -6.46
C LYS A 99 2.13 10.73 -6.86
N THR A 100 1.07 9.98 -7.14
CA THR A 100 1.17 8.67 -7.77
C THR A 100 0.30 8.61 -8.99
N SER A 101 0.57 7.64 -9.85
CA SER A 101 -0.21 7.42 -11.06
C SER A 101 -0.29 5.93 -11.32
N SER A 102 -1.48 5.36 -11.16
CA SER A 102 -1.75 3.95 -11.40
C SER A 102 -2.35 3.78 -12.79
N VAL A 103 -1.64 3.12 -13.69
CA VAL A 103 -2.10 2.79 -15.05
C VAL A 103 -2.60 1.35 -15.05
N PHE A 104 -3.87 1.17 -15.38
CA PHE A 104 -4.49 -0.14 -15.54
C PHE A 104 -4.49 -0.50 -17.01
N PHE A 105 -3.90 -1.63 -17.31
CA PHE A 105 -3.74 -2.09 -18.67
C PHE A 105 -3.88 -3.62 -18.75
N ASP A 106 -5.00 -4.07 -19.28
CA ASP A 106 -5.42 -5.48 -19.37
C ASP A 106 -5.35 -6.19 -18.00
N ASP A 107 -4.50 -7.20 -17.84
CA ASP A 107 -4.34 -7.98 -16.60
C ASP A 107 -3.41 -7.32 -15.57
N PHE A 108 -2.97 -6.10 -15.80
CA PHE A 108 -1.99 -5.47 -14.94
C PHE A 108 -2.38 -4.07 -14.46
N ALA A 109 -1.97 -3.76 -13.23
CA ALA A 109 -1.89 -2.39 -12.73
C ALA A 109 -0.41 -2.00 -12.54
N PHE A 110 -0.03 -0.84 -13.05
CA PHE A 110 1.31 -0.26 -12.93
C PHE A 110 1.21 1.00 -12.08
N ASP A 111 1.71 0.98 -10.87
CA ASP A 111 1.72 2.15 -9.99
C ASP A 111 3.09 2.82 -9.98
N PHE A 112 3.11 4.10 -10.32
CA PHE A 112 4.31 4.91 -10.43
C PHE A 112 4.35 5.93 -9.30
N ILE A 113 5.33 5.82 -8.42
CA ILE A 113 5.48 6.67 -7.24
C ILE A 113 6.44 7.82 -7.57
N GLY A 114 5.89 9.04 -7.73
CA GLY A 114 6.68 10.19 -8.18
C GLY A 114 7.25 10.04 -9.59
N ASP A 115 8.21 10.89 -9.96
CA ASP A 115 8.76 10.89 -11.33
C ASP A 115 9.86 9.85 -11.56
N ASN A 116 10.67 9.55 -10.54
CA ASN A 116 11.78 8.58 -10.60
C ASN A 116 11.76 7.60 -9.42
N GLY A 117 10.59 7.42 -8.82
CA GLY A 117 10.40 6.54 -7.67
C GLY A 117 10.24 5.08 -8.07
N GLU A 118 9.88 4.29 -7.08
CA GLU A 118 9.57 2.88 -7.31
C GLU A 118 8.37 2.69 -8.22
N ILE A 119 8.38 1.55 -8.87
CA ILE A 119 7.29 1.08 -9.71
C ILE A 119 6.76 -0.21 -9.08
N ILE A 120 5.45 -0.27 -8.89
CA ILE A 120 4.75 -1.46 -8.43
C ILE A 120 3.97 -1.98 -9.62
N ILE A 121 4.15 -3.25 -9.98
CA ILE A 121 3.34 -3.94 -10.98
C ILE A 121 2.52 -4.99 -10.24
N TYR A 122 1.22 -5.04 -10.48
CA TYR A 122 0.32 -6.04 -9.93
C TYR A 122 -0.35 -6.79 -11.07
N SER A 123 -0.27 -8.12 -11.07
CA SER A 123 -1.03 -8.99 -11.96
C SER A 123 -2.32 -9.42 -11.30
N PHE A 124 -3.44 -9.16 -11.98
CA PHE A 124 -4.77 -9.53 -11.49
C PHE A 124 -5.01 -11.05 -11.53
N SER A 125 -4.49 -11.73 -12.57
CA SER A 125 -4.65 -13.18 -12.71
C SER A 125 -3.72 -13.96 -11.78
N GLU A 126 -2.47 -13.53 -11.65
CA GLU A 126 -1.46 -14.21 -10.83
C GLU A 126 -1.55 -13.82 -9.35
N LYS A 127 -2.29 -12.74 -9.00
CA LYS A 127 -2.35 -12.16 -7.63
C LYS A 127 -0.97 -11.92 -7.04
N LYS A 128 -0.10 -11.27 -7.81
CA LYS A 128 1.32 -11.13 -7.53
C LYS A 128 1.79 -9.72 -7.80
N PHE A 129 2.71 -9.24 -6.97
CA PHE A 129 3.38 -7.97 -7.13
C PHE A 129 4.81 -8.15 -7.64
N ALA A 130 5.25 -7.25 -8.52
CA ALA A 130 6.67 -6.98 -8.76
C ALA A 130 6.97 -5.55 -8.27
N LEU A 131 7.93 -5.43 -7.38
CA LEU A 131 8.46 -4.17 -6.88
C LEU A 131 9.76 -3.87 -7.60
N ILE A 132 9.87 -2.70 -8.20
CA ILE A 132 11.01 -2.30 -9.04
C ILE A 132 11.61 -1.01 -8.50
N ASP A 133 12.91 -1.02 -8.22
CA ASP A 133 13.68 0.18 -7.89
C ASP A 133 14.53 0.57 -9.11
N PRO A 134 14.14 1.60 -9.86
CA PRO A 134 14.88 2.01 -11.07
C PRO A 134 16.27 2.55 -10.77
N ILE A 135 16.48 3.09 -9.58
CA ILE A 135 17.76 3.70 -9.20
C ILE A 135 18.80 2.63 -8.87
N ARG A 136 18.38 1.59 -8.11
CA ARG A 136 19.28 0.48 -7.74
C ARG A 136 19.33 -0.61 -8.81
N ARG A 137 18.43 -0.55 -9.80
CA ARG A 137 18.23 -1.56 -10.82
C ARG A 137 17.96 -2.95 -10.23
N LEU A 138 17.10 -2.97 -9.20
CA LEU A 138 16.68 -4.17 -8.51
C LEU A 138 15.20 -4.39 -8.68
N ARG A 139 14.79 -5.65 -8.64
CA ARG A 139 13.39 -6.06 -8.53
C ARG A 139 13.22 -7.15 -7.49
N THR A 140 12.02 -7.28 -6.98
CA THR A 140 11.57 -8.40 -6.15
C THR A 140 10.13 -8.72 -6.44
N GLU A 141 9.71 -9.94 -6.18
CA GLU A 141 8.35 -10.40 -6.37
C GLU A 141 7.76 -10.87 -5.05
N ILE A 142 6.46 -10.65 -4.89
CA ILE A 142 5.72 -11.01 -3.67
C ILE A 142 4.32 -11.44 -4.10
N SER A 143 3.88 -12.61 -3.67
CA SER A 143 2.50 -13.05 -3.90
C SER A 143 1.53 -12.45 -2.89
N SER A 144 0.26 -12.28 -3.28
CA SER A 144 -0.79 -11.88 -2.34
C SER A 144 -0.95 -12.89 -1.21
N GLU A 145 -0.70 -14.18 -1.47
CA GLU A 145 -0.74 -15.22 -0.47
C GLU A 145 0.33 -15.04 0.64
N GLU A 146 1.56 -14.65 0.25
CA GLU A 146 2.62 -14.33 1.22
C GLU A 146 2.24 -13.15 2.11
N ILE A 147 1.62 -12.13 1.50
CA ILE A 147 1.14 -10.95 2.23
C ILE A 147 0.01 -11.34 3.19
N ASP A 148 -0.96 -12.14 2.73
CA ASP A 148 -2.08 -12.58 3.56
C ASP A 148 -1.60 -13.45 4.72
N ARG A 149 -0.66 -14.36 4.48
CA ARG A 149 -0.03 -15.17 5.54
C ARG A 149 0.70 -14.32 6.58
N PHE A 150 1.39 -13.28 6.14
CA PHE A 150 2.00 -12.32 7.07
C PHE A 150 0.95 -11.62 7.94
N LEU A 151 -0.14 -11.13 7.35
CA LEU A 151 -1.22 -10.47 8.08
C LEU A 151 -1.90 -11.40 9.10
N GLU A 152 -2.12 -12.66 8.74
CA GLU A 152 -2.64 -13.67 9.66
C GLU A 152 -1.69 -13.94 10.84
N ASN A 153 -0.38 -13.89 10.62
CA ASN A 153 0.61 -14.05 11.70
C ASN A 153 0.68 -12.83 12.64
N VAL A 154 0.35 -11.64 12.15
CA VAL A 154 0.30 -10.41 12.97
C VAL A 154 -0.95 -10.35 13.85
N LYS A 155 -2.06 -10.92 13.39
CA LYS A 155 -3.35 -10.88 14.08
C LYS A 155 -3.28 -11.36 15.55
N PRO A 156 -2.72 -12.55 15.88
CA PRO A 156 -2.62 -13.00 17.28
C PRO A 156 -1.76 -12.11 18.16
N LEU A 157 -0.81 -11.37 17.60
CA LEU A 157 0.04 -10.42 18.34
C LEU A 157 -0.77 -9.19 18.78
N LEU A 158 -1.69 -8.75 17.94
CA LEU A 158 -2.61 -7.65 18.26
C LEU A 158 -3.69 -8.08 19.24
N GLU A 159 -4.22 -9.32 19.12
CA GLU A 159 -5.23 -9.89 20.01
C GLU A 159 -4.72 -10.03 21.45
N LYS A 160 -3.43 -10.31 21.64
CA LYS A 160 -2.80 -10.39 22.97
C LYS A 160 -2.68 -9.05 23.68
N ARG A 161 -2.87 -7.93 22.97
CA ARG A 161 -2.84 -6.59 23.56
C ARG A 161 -4.22 -6.24 24.09
N ASP A 162 -4.31 -6.02 25.39
CA ASP A 162 -5.52 -5.48 26.03
C ASP A 162 -5.61 -3.96 25.78
N ASP A 163 -5.84 -3.60 24.52
CA ASP A 163 -5.89 -2.23 24.02
C ASP A 163 -7.08 -2.04 23.08
N ALA A 164 -7.96 -1.13 23.43
CA ALA A 164 -9.18 -0.87 22.65
C ALA A 164 -8.93 -0.38 21.21
N PHE A 165 -7.79 0.23 20.94
CA PHE A 165 -7.41 0.58 19.58
C PHE A 165 -6.97 -0.64 18.78
N CYS A 166 -6.19 -1.55 19.39
CA CYS A 166 -5.84 -2.81 18.74
C CYS A 166 -7.09 -3.63 18.42
N ALA A 167 -8.06 -3.69 19.34
CA ALA A 167 -9.35 -4.35 19.08
C ALA A 167 -10.10 -3.70 17.90
N PHE A 168 -10.18 -2.36 17.86
CA PHE A 168 -10.76 -1.65 16.70
C PHE A 168 -9.99 -1.93 15.40
N MET A 169 -8.67 -2.03 15.45
CA MET A 169 -7.88 -2.31 14.26
C MET A 169 -8.05 -3.74 13.73
N LEU A 170 -8.47 -4.67 14.56
CA LEU A 170 -8.80 -6.04 14.17
C LEU A 170 -10.23 -6.17 13.64
N GLU A 171 -11.16 -5.43 14.23
CA GLU A 171 -12.58 -5.43 13.86
C GLU A 171 -13.10 -3.97 13.76
N PRO A 172 -12.72 -3.25 12.70
CA PRO A 172 -13.12 -1.86 12.56
C PRO A 172 -14.63 -1.74 12.31
N SER A 173 -15.28 -0.96 13.16
CA SER A 173 -16.69 -0.59 13.01
C SER A 173 -16.82 0.92 12.86
N PHE A 174 -17.68 1.33 11.94
CA PHE A 174 -17.96 2.73 11.65
C PHE A 174 -19.45 3.01 11.67
N GLU A 175 -19.81 4.16 12.22
CA GLU A 175 -21.09 4.78 11.89
C GLU A 175 -20.98 5.39 10.51
N VAL A 176 -21.82 4.92 9.58
CA VAL A 176 -21.78 5.36 8.21
C VAL A 176 -22.98 6.27 7.93
N SER A 177 -22.71 7.49 7.50
CA SER A 177 -23.75 8.41 7.05
C SER A 177 -23.45 8.87 5.63
N ARG A 178 -24.51 9.20 4.89
CA ARG A 178 -24.44 9.67 3.51
C ARG A 178 -25.24 10.93 3.34
N LYS A 179 -24.66 11.91 2.67
CA LYS A 179 -25.34 13.12 2.23
C LYS A 179 -24.93 13.40 0.79
N GLU A 180 -25.86 13.22 -0.15
CA GLU A 180 -25.59 13.35 -1.59
C GLU A 180 -24.41 12.47 -2.06
N ASP A 181 -23.32 13.10 -2.49
CA ASP A 181 -22.10 12.43 -2.94
C ASP A 181 -21.04 12.29 -1.86
N GLU A 182 -21.34 12.69 -0.64
CA GLU A 182 -20.45 12.55 0.53
C GLU A 182 -20.80 11.31 1.34
N LEU A 183 -19.79 10.52 1.64
CA LEU A 183 -19.82 9.40 2.58
C LEU A 183 -18.93 9.71 3.77
N LEU A 184 -19.50 9.58 4.96
CA LEU A 184 -18.79 9.77 6.22
C LEU A 184 -18.77 8.46 6.99
N PHE A 185 -17.59 8.03 7.39
CA PHE A 185 -17.35 6.87 8.24
C PHE A 185 -16.75 7.39 9.54
N GLN A 186 -17.47 7.27 10.63
CA GLN A 186 -17.06 7.80 11.93
C GLN A 186 -16.77 6.68 12.92
N SER A 187 -15.70 6.85 13.66
CA SER A 187 -15.36 5.99 14.78
C SER A 187 -14.70 6.78 15.91
N LYS A 188 -14.43 6.11 17.01
CA LYS A 188 -13.68 6.69 18.12
C LYS A 188 -12.24 7.06 17.75
N TRP A 189 -11.67 6.41 16.72
CA TRP A 189 -10.24 6.40 16.45
C TRP A 189 -9.86 6.99 15.11
N ILE A 190 -10.65 6.72 14.10
CA ILE A 190 -10.38 7.11 12.72
C ILE A 190 -11.69 7.51 12.05
N ASP A 191 -11.72 8.68 11.44
CA ASP A 191 -12.82 9.10 10.57
C ASP A 191 -12.34 9.15 9.12
N TYR A 192 -13.23 8.75 8.20
CA TYR A 192 -13.04 8.94 6.77
C TYR A 192 -14.18 9.78 6.23
N ARG A 193 -13.85 10.83 5.50
CA ARG A 193 -14.80 11.63 4.71
C ARG A 193 -14.45 11.53 3.25
N ALA A 194 -15.37 11.06 2.44
CA ALA A 194 -15.17 10.87 1.02
C ALA A 194 -16.18 11.68 0.21
N THR A 195 -15.70 12.45 -0.75
CA THR A 195 -16.51 12.91 -1.87
C THR A 195 -16.39 11.86 -2.98
N THR A 196 -17.51 11.37 -3.46
CA THR A 196 -17.56 10.25 -4.38
C THR A 196 -18.39 10.53 -5.60
N ARG A 197 -18.14 9.82 -6.70
CA ARG A 197 -19.03 9.75 -7.85
C ARG A 197 -19.30 8.29 -8.25
N ALA A 198 -20.36 8.05 -9.01
CA ALA A 198 -20.61 6.71 -9.53
C ALA A 198 -19.50 6.29 -10.51
N PHE A 199 -19.17 5.01 -10.52
CA PHE A 199 -18.44 4.42 -11.64
C PHE A 199 -19.41 4.25 -12.83
N ASP A 200 -18.95 4.60 -14.01
CA ASP A 200 -19.73 4.38 -15.23
C ASP A 200 -19.55 2.95 -15.78
N ASP A 201 -18.53 2.22 -15.31
CA ASP A 201 -18.20 0.88 -15.76
C ASP A 201 -17.85 -0.01 -14.56
N PRO A 202 -18.63 -1.07 -14.30
CA PRO A 202 -18.39 -1.99 -13.20
C PRO A 202 -17.04 -2.72 -13.28
N LYS A 203 -16.49 -2.95 -14.49
CA LYS A 203 -15.17 -3.58 -14.65
C LYS A 203 -14.05 -2.68 -14.13
N ILE A 204 -14.17 -1.37 -14.39
CA ILE A 204 -13.22 -0.38 -13.84
C ILE A 204 -13.30 -0.36 -12.30
N ALA A 205 -14.53 -0.38 -11.75
CA ALA A 205 -14.72 -0.42 -10.30
C ALA A 205 -14.06 -1.66 -9.68
N LEU A 206 -14.30 -2.84 -10.27
CA LEU A 206 -13.76 -4.10 -9.80
C LEU A 206 -12.22 -4.08 -9.79
N ALA A 207 -11.60 -3.72 -10.91
CA ALA A 207 -10.15 -3.67 -11.03
C ALA A 207 -9.52 -2.62 -10.10
N TYR A 208 -10.14 -1.44 -10.00
CA TYR A 208 -9.68 -0.40 -9.09
C TYR A 208 -9.65 -0.88 -7.63
N PHE A 209 -10.74 -1.49 -7.14
CA PHE A 209 -10.81 -1.94 -5.76
C PHE A 209 -9.98 -3.20 -5.50
N ASP A 210 -9.87 -4.10 -6.45
CA ASP A 210 -8.97 -5.25 -6.34
C ASP A 210 -7.52 -4.77 -6.11
N PHE A 211 -7.04 -3.87 -6.97
CA PHE A 211 -5.72 -3.29 -6.84
C PHE A 211 -5.58 -2.45 -5.55
N ALA A 212 -6.53 -1.57 -5.25
CA ALA A 212 -6.48 -0.73 -4.05
C ALA A 212 -6.43 -1.56 -2.75
N ASN A 213 -7.18 -2.65 -2.68
CA ASN A 213 -7.19 -3.56 -1.55
C ASN A 213 -5.87 -4.34 -1.45
N ALA A 214 -5.36 -4.86 -2.57
CA ALA A 214 -4.08 -5.54 -2.61
C ALA A 214 -2.93 -4.61 -2.19
N LEU A 215 -2.94 -3.36 -2.66
CA LEU A 215 -1.94 -2.34 -2.31
C LEU A 215 -2.01 -1.94 -0.83
N CYS A 216 -3.21 -1.87 -0.22
CA CYS A 216 -3.35 -1.65 1.23
C CYS A 216 -2.66 -2.74 2.05
N LYS A 217 -2.81 -3.99 1.65
CA LYS A 217 -2.18 -5.13 2.31
C LYS A 217 -0.67 -5.13 2.09
N LEU A 218 -0.21 -4.91 0.85
CA LEU A 218 1.21 -4.77 0.52
C LEU A 218 1.88 -3.70 1.37
N ASN A 219 1.22 -2.55 1.55
CA ASN A 219 1.78 -1.45 2.34
C ASN A 219 2.05 -1.85 3.81
N VAL A 220 1.17 -2.63 4.42
CA VAL A 220 1.39 -3.16 5.78
C VAL A 220 2.52 -4.19 5.81
N PHE A 221 2.60 -5.05 4.80
CA PHE A 221 3.69 -6.01 4.64
C PHE A 221 5.06 -5.32 4.50
N MET A 222 5.11 -4.25 3.71
CA MET A 222 6.31 -3.42 3.51
C MET A 222 6.70 -2.63 4.75
N ASN A 223 5.75 -2.35 5.63
CA ASN A 223 5.94 -1.55 6.84
C ASN A 223 5.45 -2.33 8.07
N PRO A 224 6.18 -3.35 8.53
CA PRO A 224 5.83 -4.11 9.71
C PRO A 224 5.71 -3.19 10.93
N GLY A 225 4.64 -3.32 11.69
CA GLY A 225 4.31 -2.44 12.81
C GLY A 225 3.41 -1.26 12.46
N SER A 226 3.03 -1.10 11.17
CA SER A 226 1.97 -0.17 10.79
C SER A 226 0.61 -0.69 11.25
N VAL A 227 -0.38 0.21 11.22
CA VAL A 227 -1.79 -0.10 11.48
C VAL A 227 -2.28 -1.16 10.49
N THR A 228 -3.09 -2.13 10.94
CA THR A 228 -3.65 -3.14 10.03
C THR A 228 -4.44 -2.50 8.88
N PRO A 229 -4.54 -3.13 7.72
CA PRO A 229 -5.25 -2.54 6.59
C PRO A 229 -6.77 -2.61 6.75
N LEU A 230 -7.29 -3.29 7.80
CA LEU A 230 -8.70 -3.68 7.91
C LEU A 230 -9.65 -2.49 7.92
N ALA A 231 -9.30 -1.40 8.61
CA ALA A 231 -10.11 -0.18 8.63
C ALA A 231 -10.28 0.39 7.21
N ARG A 232 -9.21 0.46 6.44
CA ARG A 232 -9.25 0.94 5.06
C ARG A 232 -9.98 -0.05 4.13
N LEU A 233 -9.79 -1.34 4.32
CA LEU A 233 -10.49 -2.38 3.55
C LEU A 233 -12.01 -2.33 3.80
N ALA A 234 -12.45 -2.04 5.03
CA ALA A 234 -13.87 -1.85 5.34
C ALA A 234 -14.47 -0.65 4.59
N VAL A 235 -13.74 0.47 4.52
CA VAL A 235 -14.16 1.66 3.73
C VAL A 235 -14.19 1.35 2.23
N ASN A 236 -13.15 0.69 1.70
CA ASN A 236 -13.11 0.31 0.28
C ASN A 236 -14.25 -0.64 -0.08
N ARG A 237 -14.58 -1.61 0.79
CA ARG A 237 -15.72 -2.52 0.59
C ARG A 237 -17.02 -1.73 0.41
N ARG A 238 -17.26 -0.72 1.24
CA ARG A 238 -18.46 0.10 1.13
C ARG A 238 -18.53 0.88 -0.18
N PHE A 239 -17.40 1.47 -0.63
CA PHE A 239 -17.33 2.12 -1.94
C PHE A 239 -17.61 1.14 -3.09
N GLN A 240 -17.07 -0.08 -2.99
CA GLN A 240 -17.27 -1.13 -4.00
C GLN A 240 -18.74 -1.59 -4.06
N GLU A 241 -19.37 -1.84 -2.90
CA GLU A 241 -20.78 -2.22 -2.78
C GLU A 241 -21.72 -1.17 -3.41
N GLU A 242 -21.39 0.11 -3.24
CA GLU A 242 -22.16 1.22 -3.80
C GLU A 242 -21.70 1.64 -5.21
N ALA A 243 -20.73 0.94 -5.80
CA ALA A 243 -20.08 1.29 -7.08
C ALA A 243 -19.65 2.78 -7.15
N ARG A 244 -19.03 3.28 -6.07
CA ARG A 244 -18.62 4.69 -5.94
C ARG A 244 -17.11 4.84 -6.03
N PHE A 245 -16.65 5.73 -6.91
CA PHE A 245 -15.24 6.14 -6.99
C PHE A 245 -14.99 7.29 -6.02
N PRO A 246 -14.02 7.18 -5.10
CA PRO A 246 -13.63 8.30 -4.25
C PRO A 246 -12.84 9.32 -5.08
N GLU A 247 -13.38 10.53 -5.26
CA GLU A 247 -12.64 11.64 -5.86
C GLU A 247 -11.77 12.35 -4.84
N LYS A 248 -12.26 12.40 -3.60
CA LYS A 248 -11.53 12.92 -2.45
C LYS A 248 -11.76 12.05 -1.25
N LEU A 249 -10.71 11.82 -0.47
CA LEU A 249 -10.79 11.08 0.78
C LEU A 249 -9.93 11.78 1.83
N VAL A 250 -10.60 12.31 2.85
CA VAL A 250 -9.95 12.87 4.04
C VAL A 250 -9.99 11.83 5.14
N VAL A 251 -8.88 11.67 5.81
CA VAL A 251 -8.73 10.74 6.93
C VAL A 251 -8.22 11.50 8.12
N ASP A 252 -8.97 11.43 9.20
CA ASP A 252 -8.60 12.00 10.48
C ASP A 252 -8.33 10.87 11.47
N VAL A 253 -7.15 10.84 12.07
CA VAL A 253 -6.77 9.87 13.11
C VAL A 253 -6.68 10.58 14.45
N TYR A 254 -7.41 10.08 15.44
CA TYR A 254 -7.52 10.67 16.78
C TYR A 254 -6.75 9.85 17.81
N PRO A 255 -5.60 10.33 18.29
CA PRO A 255 -4.92 9.69 19.41
C PRO A 255 -5.74 9.91 20.69
N LYS A 256 -6.13 8.83 21.37
CA LYS A 256 -6.83 8.90 22.66
C LYS A 256 -6.08 8.06 23.70
N GLY A 257 -5.79 8.67 24.86
CA GLY A 257 -5.20 7.97 26.00
C GLY A 257 -3.68 7.85 25.97
N LYS A 258 -3.14 6.79 26.59
CA LYS A 258 -1.69 6.50 26.65
C LYS A 258 -1.14 5.92 25.34
N MET A 259 -1.81 6.17 24.23
CA MET A 259 -1.36 5.73 22.93
C MET A 259 -0.08 6.47 22.55
N PHE A 260 0.76 5.79 21.78
CA PHE A 260 2.06 6.28 21.29
C PHE A 260 1.99 7.55 20.44
N PHE A 261 0.78 8.03 20.13
CA PHE A 261 0.55 9.26 19.37
C PHE A 261 0.00 10.36 20.29
N ASN A 262 0.81 11.36 20.55
CA ASN A 262 0.35 12.55 21.25
C ASN A 262 -0.28 13.61 20.33
N ARG A 263 -0.45 13.32 19.03
CA ARG A 263 -0.88 14.31 18.05
C ARG A 263 -1.85 13.70 17.04
N SER A 264 -2.89 14.46 16.68
CA SER A 264 -3.77 14.13 15.57
C SER A 264 -3.01 14.15 14.25
N PHE A 265 -3.46 13.31 13.34
CA PHE A 265 -2.92 13.23 11.99
C PHE A 265 -4.07 13.36 11.00
N GLN A 266 -3.86 14.13 9.95
CA GLN A 266 -4.79 14.25 8.86
C GLN A 266 -4.11 13.94 7.53
N ALA A 267 -4.77 13.15 6.69
CA ALA A 267 -4.40 12.95 5.30
C ALA A 267 -5.55 13.34 4.37
N ASN A 268 -5.22 14.05 3.31
CA ASN A 268 -6.14 14.43 2.26
C ASN A 268 -5.66 13.81 0.95
N ASN A 269 -6.47 12.93 0.37
CA ASN A 269 -6.19 12.25 -0.88
C ASN A 269 -7.17 12.74 -1.94
N GLU A 270 -6.65 13.20 -3.06
CA GLU A 270 -7.41 13.58 -4.24
C GLU A 270 -7.11 12.58 -5.36
N TYR A 271 -8.16 12.05 -5.99
CA TYR A 271 -8.05 11.05 -7.05
C TYR A 271 -8.71 11.53 -8.32
N LYS A 272 -8.08 11.27 -9.45
CA LYS A 272 -8.60 11.60 -10.77
C LYS A 272 -8.54 10.37 -11.69
N LEU A 273 -9.70 9.90 -12.10
CA LEU A 273 -9.85 8.83 -13.08
C LEU A 273 -9.79 9.38 -14.49
N ALA A 274 -8.91 8.86 -15.33
CA ALA A 274 -8.82 9.11 -16.76
C ALA A 274 -9.09 7.81 -17.52
N ARG A 275 -10.11 7.81 -18.39
CA ARG A 275 -10.53 6.63 -19.18
C ARG A 275 -9.65 6.37 -20.40
N ARG A 276 -8.87 7.34 -20.84
CA ARG A 276 -7.97 7.21 -21.98
C ARG A 276 -6.52 7.28 -21.50
N LEU A 277 -5.76 6.33 -21.95
CA LEU A 277 -4.31 6.33 -21.75
C LEU A 277 -3.64 7.19 -22.82
N SER A 278 -2.59 7.90 -22.42
CA SER A 278 -1.77 8.75 -23.29
C SER A 278 -0.53 8.02 -23.78
N GLU A 279 0.18 8.57 -24.77
CA GLU A 279 1.48 8.07 -25.19
C GLU A 279 2.53 8.13 -24.06
N LYS A 280 2.38 9.07 -23.12
CA LYS A 280 3.21 9.13 -21.93
C LYS A 280 2.95 7.91 -21.03
N ASP A 281 1.70 7.48 -20.89
CA ASP A 281 1.34 6.29 -20.10
C ASP A 281 1.90 5.04 -20.78
N ARG A 282 1.77 4.93 -22.11
CA ARG A 282 2.39 3.88 -22.91
C ARG A 282 3.88 3.77 -22.64
N SER A 283 4.59 4.89 -22.77
CA SER A 283 6.04 4.93 -22.60
C SER A 283 6.45 4.51 -21.18
N ARG A 284 5.67 4.88 -20.14
CA ARG A 284 5.91 4.50 -18.75
C ARG A 284 5.69 3.01 -18.54
N VAL A 285 4.60 2.45 -19.04
CA VAL A 285 4.28 1.01 -18.96
C VAL A 285 5.34 0.19 -19.66
N MET A 286 5.71 0.53 -20.91
CA MET A 286 6.75 -0.19 -21.66
C MET A 286 8.09 -0.16 -20.94
N ARG A 287 8.44 0.98 -20.34
CA ARG A 287 9.66 1.09 -19.53
C ARG A 287 9.60 0.23 -18.27
N ALA A 288 8.45 0.17 -17.58
CA ALA A 288 8.27 -0.68 -16.40
C ALA A 288 8.43 -2.17 -16.75
N ILE A 289 7.83 -2.61 -17.86
CA ILE A 289 7.98 -3.98 -18.39
C ILE A 289 9.46 -4.28 -18.70
N HIS A 290 10.15 -3.35 -19.36
CA HIS A 290 11.57 -3.49 -19.66
C HIS A 290 12.42 -3.61 -18.38
N PHE A 291 12.15 -2.81 -17.36
CA PHE A 291 12.84 -2.90 -16.07
C PHE A 291 12.54 -4.24 -15.36
N ALA A 292 11.30 -4.70 -15.39
CA ALA A 292 10.92 -6.00 -14.85
C ALA A 292 11.66 -7.15 -15.51
N ALA A 293 11.95 -7.05 -16.81
CA ALA A 293 12.68 -8.07 -17.57
C ALA A 293 14.21 -8.03 -17.36
N GLN A 294 14.79 -6.85 -17.09
CA GLN A 294 16.25 -6.67 -17.11
C GLN A 294 16.90 -6.49 -15.75
N PHE A 295 16.15 -6.02 -14.74
CA PHE A 295 16.75 -5.73 -13.46
C PHE A 295 17.04 -7.01 -12.68
N GLN A 296 18.07 -6.94 -11.84
CA GLN A 296 18.46 -8.04 -10.99
C GLN A 296 17.33 -8.37 -10.02
N GLU A 297 16.87 -9.61 -10.09
CA GLU A 297 15.96 -10.14 -9.07
C GLU A 297 16.70 -10.42 -7.78
N VAL A 298 16.12 -10.01 -6.67
CA VAL A 298 16.62 -10.27 -5.32
C VAL A 298 15.46 -10.65 -4.40
N GLY A 299 15.74 -11.44 -3.38
CA GLY A 299 14.73 -11.74 -2.36
C GLY A 299 14.25 -10.45 -1.66
N PHE A 300 12.99 -10.45 -1.21
CA PHE A 300 12.35 -9.29 -0.58
C PHE A 300 13.18 -8.68 0.55
N ARG A 301 13.76 -9.50 1.44
CA ARG A 301 14.61 -9.03 2.54
C ARG A 301 15.81 -8.21 2.04
N THR A 302 16.46 -8.66 0.96
CA THR A 302 17.60 -7.95 0.34
C THR A 302 17.15 -6.66 -0.33
N TYR A 303 16.04 -6.70 -1.05
CA TYR A 303 15.43 -5.53 -1.67
C TYR A 303 15.12 -4.46 -0.62
N TYR A 304 14.46 -4.83 0.47
CA TYR A 304 14.06 -3.95 1.55
C TYR A 304 15.24 -3.38 2.33
N LYS A 305 16.25 -4.19 2.71
CA LYS A 305 17.46 -3.72 3.39
C LYS A 305 18.17 -2.62 2.59
N LYS A 306 18.42 -2.87 1.32
CA LYS A 306 19.08 -1.89 0.45
C LYS A 306 18.26 -0.61 0.28
N ALA A 307 16.93 -0.66 0.37
CA ALA A 307 16.07 0.52 0.39
C ALA A 307 16.21 1.33 1.67
N SER A 308 16.49 0.68 2.79
CA SER A 308 16.60 1.31 4.11
C SER A 308 17.94 1.97 4.41
N GLU A 309 18.95 1.74 3.58
CA GLU A 309 20.30 2.31 3.73
C GLU A 309 20.44 3.70 3.10
N ARG A 310 19.38 4.20 2.46
CA ARG A 310 19.25 5.58 1.95
C ARG A 310 18.62 6.48 3.00
#